data_a955490c67fc048122ce80a45afd41d4
#
_entry.id   a955490c67fc048122ce80a45afd41d4
#
_cell.length_a   1.000
_cell.length_b   1.000
_cell.length_c   1.000
_cell.angle_alpha   90.00
_cell.angle_beta   90.00
_cell.angle_gamma   90.00
#
_symmetry.space_group_name_H-M   'P 1'
#
loop_
_entity.id
_entity.type
_entity.pdbx_description
1 polymer ?
#
loop_
_entity_poly.entity_id
_entity_poly.type
_entity_poly.pdbx_seq_one_letter_code
_entity_poly.pdbx_strand_id
1 'polypeptide(L)'
;MINAKKFRENNIEQQFVDLSKEYVFALTQDQDYLNVICKNNIKYLDLGWNKTSFENPAFTDELKIIHYKIHHKPWHYTGIKYEEHFWKYAEKTDFHSLLKEMLSSYSAEEKKRDEIMYQKMLDLAIKDSNDPNNYKNSMDRLNSK
;
A
#
# COMPACT_ATOMS: atom_id res chain seq x y z
N MET A 1 -3.93 10.28 7.91
CA MET A 1 -3.78 11.70 8.36
C MET A 1 -2.60 11.79 9.31
N ILE A 2 -1.74 12.79 9.14
CA ILE A 2 -0.57 13.03 9.99
C ILE A 2 -0.85 14.27 10.85
N ASN A 3 -0.61 14.19 12.16
CA ASN A 3 -0.58 15.34 13.03
C ASN A 3 0.76 16.07 12.84
N ALA A 4 0.80 17.03 11.93
CA ALA A 4 2.02 17.74 11.55
C ALA A 4 2.71 18.47 12.71
N LYS A 5 1.96 18.93 13.73
CA LYS A 5 2.54 19.54 14.93
C LYS A 5 3.35 18.50 15.71
N LYS A 6 2.72 17.38 16.08
CA LYS A 6 3.40 16.29 16.79
C LYS A 6 4.54 15.67 15.99
N PHE A 7 4.39 15.62 14.66
CA PHE A 7 5.42 15.14 13.77
C PHE A 7 6.72 15.95 13.92
N ARG A 8 6.60 17.28 13.96
CA ARG A 8 7.73 18.18 14.20
C ARG A 8 8.25 18.11 15.64
N GLU A 9 7.35 18.16 16.64
CA GLU A 9 7.73 18.09 18.05
C GLU A 9 8.51 16.83 18.41
N ASN A 10 8.17 15.71 17.79
CA ASN A 10 8.85 14.44 17.98
C ASN A 10 10.03 14.21 17.01
N ASN A 11 10.36 15.20 16.18
CA ASN A 11 11.48 15.13 15.25
C ASN A 11 11.47 13.87 14.35
N ILE A 12 10.27 13.52 13.84
CA ILE A 12 10.06 12.27 13.06
C ILE A 12 10.89 12.25 11.78
N GLU A 13 11.12 13.41 11.15
CA GLU A 13 11.96 13.52 9.96
C GLU A 13 13.39 13.04 10.24
N GLN A 14 13.99 13.48 11.34
CA GLN A 14 15.34 13.05 11.69
C GLN A 14 15.39 11.55 12.04
N GLN A 15 14.39 11.05 12.78
CA GLN A 15 14.28 9.62 13.08
C GLN A 15 14.17 8.78 11.79
N PHE A 16 13.43 9.28 10.79
CA PHE A 16 13.32 8.62 9.48
C PHE A 16 14.68 8.56 8.78
N VAL A 17 15.40 9.69 8.73
CA VAL A 17 16.74 9.76 8.12
C VAL A 17 17.72 8.82 8.84
N ASP A 18 17.68 8.77 10.15
CA ASP A 18 18.62 7.93 10.91
C ASP A 18 18.29 6.43 10.72
N LEU A 19 17.03 6.06 10.79
CA LEU A 19 16.60 4.68 10.55
C LEU A 19 16.91 4.22 9.12
N SER A 20 16.79 5.11 8.13
CA SER A 20 17.09 4.80 6.73
C SER A 20 18.57 4.59 6.42
N LYS A 21 19.46 5.04 7.29
CA LYS A 21 20.91 4.75 7.20
C LYS A 21 21.25 3.36 7.72
N GLU A 22 20.46 2.86 8.65
CA GLU A 22 20.72 1.59 9.33
C GLU A 22 19.98 0.41 8.70
N TYR A 23 18.73 0.63 8.28
CA TYR A 23 17.87 -0.42 7.70
C TYR A 23 17.30 0.00 6.35
N VAL A 24 17.20 -0.96 5.43
CA VAL A 24 16.54 -0.79 4.12
C VAL A 24 15.26 -1.60 4.13
N PHE A 25 14.11 -0.92 4.03
CA PHE A 25 12.82 -1.56 3.81
C PHE A 25 12.53 -1.65 2.32
N ALA A 26 12.52 -2.86 1.79
CA ALA A 26 12.54 -3.09 0.35
C ALA A 26 11.16 -2.98 -0.33
N LEU A 27 10.06 -3.09 0.44
CA LEU A 27 8.72 -3.22 -0.12
C LEU A 27 7.90 -1.93 -0.10
N THR A 28 7.66 -1.39 1.09
CA THR A 28 6.75 -0.25 1.26
C THR A 28 7.46 1.01 1.74
N GLN A 29 8.79 1.01 1.62
CA GLN A 29 9.67 2.17 1.82
C GLN A 29 9.20 3.09 2.97
N ASP A 30 8.66 4.25 2.64
CA ASP A 30 8.22 5.27 3.60
C ASP A 30 7.21 4.75 4.64
N GLN A 31 6.31 3.84 4.27
CA GLN A 31 5.32 3.27 5.19
C GLN A 31 5.97 2.41 6.28
N ASP A 32 6.97 1.60 5.93
CA ASP A 32 7.64 0.73 6.89
C ASP A 32 8.44 1.55 7.90
N TYR A 33 9.19 2.57 7.44
CA TYR A 33 9.89 3.49 8.34
C TYR A 33 8.92 4.19 9.30
N LEU A 34 7.82 4.73 8.79
CA LEU A 34 6.83 5.41 9.62
C LEU A 34 6.12 4.45 10.58
N ASN A 35 5.85 3.22 10.20
CA ASN A 35 5.28 2.20 11.07
C ASN A 35 6.20 1.89 12.25
N VAL A 36 7.50 1.83 12.02
CA VAL A 36 8.50 1.63 13.08
C VAL A 36 8.55 2.84 14.03
N ILE A 37 8.74 4.03 13.47
CA ILE A 37 8.93 5.26 14.24
C ILE A 37 7.66 5.65 15.01
N CYS A 38 6.49 5.49 14.41
CA CYS A 38 5.21 5.90 14.97
C CYS A 38 4.46 4.79 15.72
N LYS A 39 5.04 3.63 15.88
CA LYS A 39 4.46 2.38 16.42
C LYS A 39 3.44 2.57 17.56
N ASN A 40 3.73 3.43 18.53
CA ASN A 40 2.87 3.67 19.70
C ASN A 40 1.96 4.90 19.55
N ASN A 41 1.98 5.57 18.41
CA ASN A 41 1.26 6.82 18.12
C ASN A 41 0.37 6.69 16.89
N ILE A 42 -0.04 5.48 16.53
CA ILE A 42 -0.90 5.20 15.40
C ILE A 42 -2.34 5.03 15.89
N LYS A 43 -3.26 5.77 15.29
CA LYS A 43 -4.70 5.54 15.45
C LYS A 43 -5.19 4.73 14.27
N TYR A 44 -5.63 3.50 14.52
CA TYR A 44 -6.29 2.66 13.53
C TYR A 44 -7.72 3.16 13.29
N LEU A 45 -8.11 3.22 12.04
CA LEU A 45 -9.47 3.54 11.61
C LEU A 45 -10.19 2.25 11.23
N ASP A 46 -11.53 2.33 11.13
CA ASP A 46 -12.35 1.22 10.64
C ASP A 46 -11.89 0.79 9.24
N LEU A 47 -12.08 -0.47 8.90
CA LEU A 47 -11.67 -1.04 7.60
C LEU A 47 -12.31 -0.31 6.41
N GLY A 48 -13.48 0.31 6.59
CA GLY A 48 -14.16 1.11 5.58
C GLY A 48 -13.37 2.32 5.07
N TRP A 49 -12.41 2.82 5.85
CA TRP A 49 -11.54 3.94 5.47
C TRP A 49 -10.38 3.59 4.54
N ASN A 50 -10.14 2.30 4.31
CA ASN A 50 -9.11 1.85 3.36
C ASN A 50 -9.49 0.48 2.77
N LYS A 51 -10.72 0.41 2.24
CA LYS A 51 -11.21 -0.83 1.63
C LYS A 51 -10.48 -1.09 0.33
N THR A 52 -9.86 -2.25 0.23
CA THR A 52 -9.17 -2.67 -0.98
C THR A 52 -10.11 -3.42 -1.92
N SER A 53 -9.76 -3.46 -3.19
CA SER A 53 -10.47 -4.24 -4.22
C SER A 53 -10.28 -5.76 -4.08
N PHE A 54 -9.44 -6.22 -3.14
CA PHE A 54 -9.31 -7.63 -2.82
C PHE A 54 -10.43 -8.09 -1.90
N GLU A 55 -10.80 -9.35 -2.01
CA GLU A 55 -11.85 -9.91 -1.16
C GLU A 55 -11.42 -9.98 0.30
N ASN A 56 -12.32 -9.53 1.16
CA ASN A 56 -12.27 -9.77 2.58
C ASN A 56 -13.69 -10.15 3.03
N PRO A 57 -13.97 -11.43 3.24
CA PRO A 57 -15.31 -11.90 3.59
C PRO A 57 -15.78 -11.37 4.96
N ALA A 58 -14.87 -10.98 5.83
CA ALA A 58 -15.20 -10.42 7.15
C ALA A 58 -15.53 -8.91 7.12
N PHE A 59 -15.55 -8.27 5.93
CA PHE A 59 -15.86 -6.86 5.84
C PHE A 59 -17.37 -6.61 5.97
N THR A 60 -17.75 -5.97 7.06
CA THR A 60 -19.13 -5.57 7.38
C THR A 60 -19.28 -4.06 7.58
N ASP A 61 -18.18 -3.31 7.59
CA ASP A 61 -18.19 -1.86 7.84
C ASP A 61 -18.75 -1.07 6.66
N GLU A 62 -19.23 0.13 6.95
CA GLU A 62 -19.63 1.09 5.92
C GLU A 62 -18.44 1.45 5.02
N LEU A 63 -18.66 1.41 3.71
CA LEU A 63 -17.66 1.74 2.71
C LEU A 63 -17.44 3.26 2.66
N LYS A 64 -16.23 3.73 2.98
CA LYS A 64 -15.87 5.15 3.04
C LYS A 64 -14.84 5.54 2.00
N ILE A 65 -13.74 4.78 1.91
CA ILE A 65 -12.69 4.98 0.91
C ILE A 65 -12.32 3.63 0.28
N ILE A 66 -12.33 3.58 -1.04
CA ILE A 66 -11.86 2.43 -1.80
C ILE A 66 -10.45 2.70 -2.30
N HIS A 67 -9.55 1.78 -2.01
CA HIS A 67 -8.16 1.83 -2.43
C HIS A 67 -7.87 0.74 -3.46
N TYR A 68 -7.80 1.11 -4.73
CA TYR A 68 -7.39 0.21 -5.81
C TYR A 68 -5.88 0.07 -5.81
N LYS A 69 -5.38 -1.01 -5.21
CA LYS A 69 -3.95 -1.23 -4.97
C LYS A 69 -3.21 -1.75 -6.21
N ILE A 70 -1.94 -1.43 -6.28
CA ILE A 70 -0.96 -2.00 -7.22
C ILE A 70 -1.50 -1.96 -8.66
N HIS A 71 -1.61 -3.11 -9.31
CA HIS A 71 -2.06 -3.24 -10.70
C HIS A 71 -3.58 -3.33 -10.86
N HIS A 72 -4.32 -3.72 -9.82
CA HIS A 72 -5.77 -3.87 -9.87
C HIS A 72 -6.49 -2.52 -9.91
N LYS A 73 -6.39 -1.86 -11.06
CA LYS A 73 -7.00 -0.57 -11.33
C LYS A 73 -8.22 -0.76 -12.26
N PRO A 74 -9.35 -0.09 -12.01
CA PRO A 74 -10.54 -0.19 -12.87
C PRO A 74 -10.32 0.23 -14.34
N TRP A 75 -9.30 1.02 -14.61
CA TRP A 75 -8.90 1.43 -15.97
C TRP A 75 -7.85 0.53 -16.62
N HIS A 76 -7.47 -0.59 -15.97
CA HIS A 76 -6.62 -1.64 -16.53
C HIS A 76 -7.36 -2.98 -16.60
N TYR A 77 -8.30 -3.23 -15.68
CA TYR A 77 -8.99 -4.51 -15.57
C TYR A 77 -10.48 -4.32 -15.41
N THR A 78 -11.26 -5.24 -16.00
CA THR A 78 -12.69 -5.38 -15.77
C THR A 78 -12.96 -6.37 -14.63
N GLY A 79 -14.09 -6.25 -13.96
CA GLY A 79 -14.50 -7.14 -12.88
C GLY A 79 -13.76 -6.87 -11.56
N ILE A 80 -13.13 -5.71 -11.44
CA ILE A 80 -12.54 -5.27 -10.17
C ILE A 80 -13.64 -4.95 -9.17
N LYS A 81 -13.55 -5.53 -7.99
CA LYS A 81 -14.53 -5.28 -6.92
C LYS A 81 -14.63 -3.80 -6.61
N TYR A 82 -15.84 -3.28 -6.56
CA TYR A 82 -16.16 -1.86 -6.36
C TYR A 82 -15.80 -0.94 -7.55
N GLU A 83 -15.53 -1.46 -8.74
CA GLU A 83 -15.19 -0.63 -9.91
C GLU A 83 -16.32 0.34 -10.29
N GLU A 84 -17.56 0.01 -9.98
CA GLU A 84 -18.74 0.87 -10.20
C GLU A 84 -18.62 2.21 -9.47
N HIS A 85 -18.02 2.23 -8.28
CA HIS A 85 -17.76 3.47 -7.55
C HIS A 85 -16.73 4.35 -8.25
N PHE A 86 -15.69 3.75 -8.82
CA PHE A 86 -14.70 4.48 -9.60
C PHE A 86 -15.33 5.10 -10.85
N TRP A 87 -16.03 4.31 -11.63
CA TRP A 87 -16.63 4.76 -12.89
C TRP A 87 -17.68 5.85 -12.69
N LYS A 88 -18.48 5.76 -11.63
CA LYS A 88 -19.46 6.79 -11.21
C LYS A 88 -18.82 8.19 -11.04
N TYR A 89 -17.58 8.24 -10.56
CA TYR A 89 -16.86 9.51 -10.41
C TYR A 89 -16.08 9.88 -11.68
N ALA A 90 -15.48 8.92 -12.35
CA ALA A 90 -14.76 9.12 -13.60
C ALA A 90 -15.65 9.75 -14.69
N GLU A 91 -16.91 9.32 -14.79
CA GLU A 91 -17.92 9.88 -15.72
C GLU A 91 -18.16 11.39 -15.57
N LYS A 92 -17.81 11.95 -14.40
CA LYS A 92 -17.97 13.40 -14.11
C LYS A 92 -16.71 14.20 -14.41
N THR A 93 -15.71 13.59 -15.01
CA THR A 93 -14.42 14.22 -15.32
C THR A 93 -14.13 14.19 -16.82
N ASP A 94 -13.30 15.08 -17.27
CA ASP A 94 -12.82 15.13 -18.66
C ASP A 94 -11.95 13.92 -19.03
N PHE A 95 -11.56 13.11 -18.04
CA PHE A 95 -10.70 11.93 -18.22
C PHE A 95 -11.49 10.66 -18.54
N HIS A 96 -12.82 10.64 -18.46
CA HIS A 96 -13.62 9.43 -18.62
C HIS A 96 -13.31 8.68 -19.91
N SER A 97 -13.32 9.38 -21.06
CA SER A 97 -13.02 8.76 -22.35
C SER A 97 -11.63 8.16 -22.43
N LEU A 98 -10.63 8.88 -21.91
CA LEU A 98 -9.25 8.41 -21.84
C LEU A 98 -9.13 7.14 -20.97
N LEU A 99 -9.78 7.12 -19.81
CA LEU A 99 -9.76 5.96 -18.91
C LEU A 99 -10.44 4.73 -19.52
N LYS A 100 -11.51 4.93 -20.31
CA LYS A 100 -12.16 3.84 -21.07
C LYS A 100 -11.28 3.33 -22.21
N GLU A 101 -10.58 4.22 -22.90
CA GLU A 101 -9.58 3.82 -23.90
C GLU A 101 -8.43 3.02 -23.28
N MET A 102 -7.89 3.47 -22.15
CA MET A 102 -6.87 2.73 -21.41
C MET A 102 -7.36 1.32 -21.03
N LEU A 103 -8.60 1.19 -20.55
CA LEU A 103 -9.17 -0.13 -20.21
C LEU A 103 -9.27 -1.03 -21.44
N SER A 104 -9.74 -0.49 -22.57
CA SER A 104 -9.93 -1.28 -23.81
C SER A 104 -8.62 -1.65 -24.50
N SER A 105 -7.58 -0.81 -24.35
CA SER A 105 -6.27 -1.01 -24.97
C SER A 105 -5.28 -1.77 -24.09
N TYR A 106 -5.61 -2.01 -22.79
CA TYR A 106 -4.70 -2.70 -21.88
C TYR A 106 -4.49 -4.16 -22.30
N SER A 107 -3.35 -4.42 -22.88
CA SER A 107 -3.03 -5.64 -23.60
C SER A 107 -2.79 -6.86 -22.68
N ALA A 108 -2.84 -8.05 -23.25
CA ALA A 108 -2.46 -9.27 -22.55
C ALA A 108 -0.98 -9.27 -22.10
N GLU A 109 -0.11 -8.60 -22.85
CA GLU A 109 1.30 -8.46 -22.49
C GLU A 109 1.49 -7.56 -21.28
N GLU A 110 0.72 -6.47 -21.18
CA GLU A 110 0.74 -5.59 -20.01
C GLU A 110 0.24 -6.32 -18.77
N LYS A 111 -0.85 -7.06 -18.88
CA LYS A 111 -1.38 -7.91 -17.80
C LYS A 111 -0.37 -8.94 -17.33
N LYS A 112 0.35 -9.57 -18.26
CA LYS A 112 1.41 -10.52 -17.93
C LYS A 112 2.60 -9.85 -17.24
N ARG A 113 2.95 -8.63 -17.63
CA ARG A 113 3.98 -7.84 -16.92
C ARG A 113 3.57 -7.51 -15.49
N ASP A 114 2.31 -7.13 -15.29
CA ASP A 114 1.75 -6.88 -13.95
C ASP A 114 1.85 -8.11 -13.05
N GLU A 115 1.49 -9.28 -13.58
CA GLU A 115 1.59 -10.55 -12.84
C GLU A 115 3.04 -10.89 -12.46
N ILE A 116 3.98 -10.71 -13.39
CA ILE A 116 5.41 -10.91 -13.13
C ILE A 116 5.92 -9.94 -12.07
N MET A 117 5.51 -8.67 -12.14
CA MET A 117 5.90 -7.67 -11.15
C MET A 117 5.31 -7.98 -9.77
N TYR A 118 4.07 -8.43 -9.72
CA TYR A 118 3.43 -8.86 -8.47
C TYR A 118 4.17 -10.05 -7.85
N GLN A 119 4.52 -11.06 -8.67
CA GLN A 119 5.29 -12.22 -8.18
C GLN A 119 6.68 -11.80 -7.65
N LYS A 120 7.40 -10.94 -8.37
CA LYS A 120 8.68 -10.41 -7.89
C LYS A 120 8.56 -9.69 -6.56
N MET A 121 7.47 -8.97 -6.36
CA MET A 121 7.20 -8.27 -5.10
C MET A 121 6.95 -9.27 -3.95
N LEU A 122 6.23 -10.35 -4.21
CA LEU A 122 6.03 -11.44 -3.24
C LEU A 122 7.36 -12.14 -2.90
N ASP A 123 8.17 -12.45 -3.91
CA ASP A 123 9.48 -13.10 -3.72
C ASP A 123 10.40 -12.19 -2.88
N LEU A 124 10.37 -10.88 -3.14
CA LEU A 124 11.12 -9.90 -2.35
C LEU A 124 10.63 -9.85 -0.90
N ALA A 125 9.30 -9.91 -0.68
CA ALA A 125 8.71 -9.96 0.66
C ALA A 125 9.19 -11.18 1.45
N ILE A 126 9.17 -12.34 0.82
CA ILE A 126 9.63 -13.61 1.42
C ILE A 126 11.12 -13.52 1.73
N LYS A 127 11.92 -13.02 0.79
CA LYS A 127 13.35 -12.84 0.99
C LYS A 127 13.64 -11.92 2.17
N ASP A 128 12.99 -10.74 2.22
CA ASP A 128 13.18 -9.76 3.29
C ASP A 128 12.74 -10.31 4.64
N SER A 129 11.60 -11.01 4.72
CA SER A 129 11.11 -11.60 5.97
C SER A 129 12.07 -12.67 6.55
N ASN A 130 12.82 -13.35 5.70
CA ASN A 130 13.79 -14.37 6.08
C ASN A 130 15.20 -13.82 6.34
N ASP A 131 15.47 -12.55 6.01
CA ASP A 131 16.78 -11.95 6.28
C ASP A 131 17.00 -11.81 7.78
N PRO A 132 18.03 -12.45 8.36
CA PRO A 132 18.33 -12.31 9.79
C PRO A 132 18.68 -10.87 10.20
N ASN A 133 19.07 -10.01 9.27
CA ASN A 133 19.46 -8.64 9.52
C ASN A 133 18.37 -7.60 9.23
N ASN A 134 17.16 -8.04 8.85
CA ASN A 134 16.05 -7.10 8.74
C ASN A 134 15.72 -6.50 10.11
N TYR A 135 15.01 -5.38 10.12
CA TYR A 135 14.68 -4.64 11.34
C TYR A 135 14.00 -5.55 12.40
N LYS A 136 12.96 -6.28 12.01
CA LYS A 136 12.20 -7.13 12.93
C LYS A 136 13.07 -8.20 13.57
N ASN A 137 13.77 -8.97 12.75
CA ASN A 137 14.63 -10.08 13.25
C ASN A 137 15.81 -9.56 14.10
N SER A 138 16.31 -8.36 13.80
CA SER A 138 17.34 -7.70 14.59
C SER A 138 16.81 -7.29 15.97
N MET A 139 15.61 -6.70 16.04
CA MET A 139 14.99 -6.30 17.30
C MET A 139 14.58 -7.52 18.15
N ASP A 140 14.06 -8.58 17.54
CA ASP A 140 13.70 -9.82 18.24
C ASP A 140 14.93 -10.46 18.91
N ARG A 141 16.08 -10.45 18.25
CA ARG A 141 17.36 -10.91 18.85
C ARG A 141 17.85 -10.05 20.01
N LEU A 142 17.67 -8.73 19.93
CA LEU A 142 18.07 -7.83 21.02
C LEU A 142 17.18 -8.01 22.25
N ASN A 143 15.89 -8.24 22.06
CA ASN A 143 14.91 -8.44 23.13
C ASN A 143 14.98 -9.84 23.77
N SER A 144 15.71 -10.78 23.15
CA SER A 144 15.87 -12.17 23.64
C SER A 144 17.11 -12.37 24.54
N LYS A 145 17.90 -11.33 24.72
CA LYS A 145 19.09 -11.29 25.60
C LYS A 145 18.77 -10.64 26.93
#